data_fcd9299ca70eff5071a47a06ac61f3e0
#
_entry.id   fcd9299ca70eff5071a47a06ac61f3e0
#
_cell.length_a   1.000
_cell.length_b   1.000
_cell.length_c   1.000
_cell.angle_alpha   90.00
_cell.angle_beta   90.00
_cell.angle_gamma   90.00
#
_symmetry.space_group_name_H-M   'P 1'
#
loop_
_entity.id
_entity.type
_entity.pdbx_description
1 polymer ?
#
loop_
_entity_poly.entity_id
_entity_poly.type
_entity_poly.pdbx_seq_one_letter_code
_entity_poly.pdbx_strand_id
1 'polypeptide(L)'
;VSKIDYKSAGVDIDAGSETVDRIKDNVKSTFTPHVMTGLGSFGSLYDLKSVLKEYENPVMVQSIDGVGTKTIIARKLKKFDTVGIDLLSACANDILVMGARPLTFLDYIANDKLKPEIIEQIVSGMVKACKNTGVSLVGGETAEMPDTYLPGEHDLVGVITGVVEKDKIITGERIQPGDIVLGLPSSGLHTNGYSLARKLFFEIGEYDVHD
;
A
#
# COMPACT_ATOMS: atom_id res chain seq x y z
N VAL A 1 27.63 13.68 -30.94
CA VAL A 1 26.23 13.25 -30.82
C VAL A 1 26.14 12.55 -29.50
N SER A 2 25.39 13.11 -28.52
CA SER A 2 25.15 12.46 -27.24
C SER A 2 24.47 11.11 -27.47
N LYS A 3 24.93 10.06 -26.80
CA LYS A 3 24.32 8.74 -26.91
C LYS A 3 22.87 8.85 -26.42
N ILE A 4 21.92 8.49 -27.28
CA ILE A 4 20.52 8.43 -26.92
C ILE A 4 20.29 7.07 -26.26
N ASP A 5 19.90 7.06 -24.99
CA ASP A 5 19.58 5.88 -24.20
C ASP A 5 18.42 6.17 -23.24
N TYR A 6 17.94 5.16 -22.52
CA TYR A 6 16.83 5.29 -21.57
C TYR A 6 17.13 6.31 -20.46
N LYS A 7 18.38 6.38 -19.99
CA LYS A 7 18.79 7.32 -18.93
C LYS A 7 18.71 8.77 -19.42
N SER A 8 19.09 9.03 -20.65
CA SER A 8 18.95 10.35 -21.28
C SER A 8 17.48 10.73 -21.54
N ALA A 9 16.59 9.75 -21.59
CA ALA A 9 15.14 9.94 -21.70
C ALA A 9 14.44 10.01 -20.31
N GLY A 10 15.20 9.98 -19.21
CA GLY A 10 14.68 10.13 -17.84
C GLY A 10 14.32 8.82 -17.13
N VAL A 11 14.68 7.65 -17.69
CA VAL A 11 14.43 6.34 -17.09
C VAL A 11 15.75 5.66 -16.72
N ASP A 12 15.98 5.43 -15.42
CA ASP A 12 17.22 4.83 -14.92
C ASP A 12 17.04 3.33 -14.57
N ILE A 13 17.39 2.46 -15.53
CA ILE A 13 17.28 1.00 -15.38
C ILE A 13 18.16 0.48 -14.22
N ASP A 14 19.31 1.08 -13.98
CA ASP A 14 20.22 0.67 -12.91
C ASP A 14 19.59 0.97 -11.54
N ALA A 15 18.93 2.14 -11.39
CA ALA A 15 18.18 2.48 -10.19
C ALA A 15 17.00 1.52 -9.96
N GLY A 16 16.33 1.07 -11.03
CA GLY A 16 15.29 0.04 -10.96
C GLY A 16 15.82 -1.27 -10.41
N SER A 17 16.95 -1.77 -10.94
CA SER A 17 17.60 -2.99 -10.49
C SER A 17 18.07 -2.90 -9.04
N GLU A 18 18.70 -1.78 -8.67
CA GLU A 18 19.12 -1.50 -7.30
C GLU A 18 17.93 -1.51 -6.33
N THR A 19 16.82 -0.91 -6.74
CA THR A 19 15.58 -0.89 -5.93
C THR A 19 15.12 -2.31 -5.61
N VAL A 20 15.01 -3.17 -6.61
CA VAL A 20 14.59 -4.58 -6.41
C VAL A 20 15.57 -5.30 -5.47
N ASP A 21 16.86 -5.09 -5.65
CA ASP A 21 17.88 -5.72 -4.77
C ASP A 21 17.75 -5.28 -3.31
N ARG A 22 17.44 -4.01 -3.06
CA ARG A 22 17.26 -3.47 -1.69
C ARG A 22 16.03 -4.02 -1.00
N ILE A 23 14.92 -4.23 -1.72
CA ILE A 23 13.63 -4.59 -1.11
C ILE A 23 13.35 -6.09 -1.07
N LYS A 24 13.98 -6.91 -1.92
CA LYS A 24 13.62 -8.32 -2.15
C LYS A 24 13.53 -9.17 -0.89
N ASP A 25 14.53 -9.08 -0.01
CA ASP A 25 14.58 -9.92 1.19
C ASP A 25 13.56 -9.46 2.24
N ASN A 26 13.36 -8.14 2.34
CA ASN A 26 12.35 -7.56 3.23
C ASN A 26 10.95 -7.98 2.78
N VAL A 27 10.64 -7.88 1.50
CA VAL A 27 9.34 -8.31 0.92
C VAL A 27 9.14 -9.82 1.13
N LYS A 28 10.13 -10.66 0.83
CA LYS A 28 10.06 -12.12 1.07
C LYS A 28 9.75 -12.46 2.53
N SER A 29 10.16 -11.63 3.48
CA SER A 29 9.89 -11.84 4.90
C SER A 29 8.39 -11.73 5.28
N THR A 30 7.53 -11.27 4.36
CA THR A 30 6.05 -11.26 4.51
C THR A 30 5.40 -12.55 3.99
N PHE A 31 6.15 -13.38 3.27
CA PHE A 31 5.57 -14.53 2.58
C PHE A 31 5.10 -15.59 3.57
N THR A 32 3.84 -15.93 3.45
CA THR A 32 3.27 -17.12 4.10
C THR A 32 3.63 -18.38 3.31
N PRO A 33 3.47 -19.59 3.87
CA PRO A 33 3.70 -20.85 3.14
C PRO A 33 2.85 -21.01 1.87
N HIS A 34 1.85 -20.17 1.68
CA HIS A 34 0.96 -20.20 0.52
C HIS A 34 1.53 -19.46 -0.70
N VAL A 35 2.54 -18.63 -0.53
CA VAL A 35 3.20 -17.93 -1.65
C VAL A 35 4.14 -18.90 -2.36
N MET A 36 3.88 -19.13 -3.65
CA MET A 36 4.59 -20.14 -4.46
C MET A 36 5.68 -19.54 -5.36
N THR A 37 5.70 -18.23 -5.53
CA THR A 37 6.70 -17.53 -6.38
C THR A 37 7.52 -16.56 -5.55
N GLY A 38 8.75 -16.28 -6.04
CA GLY A 38 9.57 -15.18 -5.52
C GLY A 38 9.31 -13.86 -6.24
N LEU A 39 9.93 -12.78 -5.77
CA LEU A 39 9.98 -11.51 -6.50
C LEU A 39 10.74 -11.68 -7.82
N GLY A 40 10.32 -10.92 -8.84
CA GLY A 40 10.93 -10.92 -10.18
C GLY A 40 10.18 -11.77 -11.21
N SER A 41 9.10 -12.45 -10.82
CA SER A 41 8.15 -13.06 -11.76
C SER A 41 7.14 -12.02 -12.24
N PHE A 42 6.63 -12.16 -13.48
CA PHE A 42 5.60 -11.27 -14.02
C PHE A 42 4.26 -11.34 -13.29
N GLY A 43 4.02 -12.41 -12.55
CA GLY A 43 2.86 -12.59 -11.70
C GLY A 43 3.19 -13.41 -10.46
N SER A 44 2.44 -13.21 -9.39
CA SER A 44 2.55 -14.00 -8.18
C SER A 44 1.62 -15.22 -8.23
N LEU A 45 2.10 -16.33 -7.69
CA LEU A 45 1.30 -17.54 -7.50
C LEU A 45 1.04 -17.73 -6.01
N TYR A 46 -0.22 -18.01 -5.68
CA TYR A 46 -0.69 -18.20 -4.30
C TYR A 46 -1.56 -19.44 -4.20
N ASP A 47 -1.24 -20.36 -3.28
CA ASP A 47 -1.98 -21.59 -3.08
C ASP A 47 -3.33 -21.34 -2.39
N LEU A 48 -4.37 -21.15 -3.19
CA LEU A 48 -5.73 -20.96 -2.70
C LEU A 48 -6.30 -22.21 -2.03
N LYS A 49 -5.97 -23.41 -2.50
CA LYS A 49 -6.54 -24.64 -1.98
C LYS A 49 -6.25 -24.83 -0.48
N SER A 50 -5.03 -24.53 -0.06
CA SER A 50 -4.67 -24.65 1.35
C SER A 50 -5.35 -23.61 2.22
N VAL A 51 -5.51 -22.38 1.72
CA VAL A 51 -6.17 -21.27 2.43
C VAL A 51 -7.67 -21.52 2.54
N LEU A 52 -8.31 -22.00 1.48
CA LEU A 52 -9.76 -22.14 1.41
C LEU A 52 -10.31 -23.39 2.14
N LYS A 53 -9.45 -24.23 2.71
CA LYS A 53 -9.90 -25.41 3.48
C LYS A 53 -10.77 -25.08 4.70
N GLU A 54 -10.65 -23.87 5.22
CA GLU A 54 -11.40 -23.36 6.39
C GLU A 54 -12.77 -22.80 6.00
N TYR A 55 -13.10 -22.76 4.71
CA TYR A 55 -14.33 -22.16 4.17
C TYR A 55 -15.15 -23.23 3.44
N GLU A 56 -16.48 -23.17 3.62
CA GLU A 56 -17.42 -24.00 2.86
C GLU A 56 -17.79 -23.33 1.52
N ASN A 57 -18.08 -22.04 1.57
CA ASN A 57 -18.47 -21.22 0.42
C ASN A 57 -17.64 -19.92 0.37
N PRO A 58 -16.33 -20.02 0.04
CA PRO A 58 -15.44 -18.86 0.06
C PRO A 58 -15.81 -17.83 -1.01
N VAL A 59 -15.84 -16.57 -0.62
CA VAL A 59 -16.03 -15.42 -1.52
C VAL A 59 -14.78 -14.55 -1.47
N MET A 60 -14.24 -14.24 -2.65
CA MET A 60 -13.11 -13.32 -2.79
C MET A 60 -13.59 -11.88 -2.62
N VAL A 61 -12.85 -11.11 -1.84
CA VAL A 61 -13.07 -9.67 -1.65
C VAL A 61 -11.80 -8.94 -2.06
N GLN A 62 -11.95 -7.88 -2.84
CA GLN A 62 -10.82 -7.06 -3.29
C GLN A 62 -11.14 -5.57 -3.08
N SER A 63 -10.12 -4.80 -2.74
CA SER A 63 -10.17 -3.33 -2.74
C SER A 63 -8.89 -2.77 -3.32
N ILE A 64 -8.97 -1.54 -3.82
CA ILE A 64 -7.86 -0.73 -4.29
C ILE A 64 -8.01 0.67 -3.71
N ASP A 65 -6.94 1.18 -3.10
CA ASP A 65 -6.90 2.54 -2.55
C ASP A 65 -5.49 3.14 -2.68
N GLY A 66 -5.38 4.44 -2.49
CA GLY A 66 -4.14 5.21 -2.53
C GLY A 66 -3.87 5.97 -1.23
N VAL A 67 -2.62 6.33 -1.00
CA VAL A 67 -2.25 7.19 0.15
C VAL A 67 -2.75 8.63 -0.04
N GLY A 68 -2.84 9.08 -1.27
CA GLY A 68 -3.30 10.43 -1.60
C GLY A 68 -2.34 11.53 -1.13
N THR A 69 -2.90 12.69 -0.78
CA THR A 69 -2.11 13.92 -0.54
C THR A 69 -1.26 13.92 0.74
N LYS A 70 -1.31 12.89 1.56
CA LYS A 70 -0.37 12.68 2.68
C LYS A 70 1.08 12.58 2.18
N THR A 71 1.30 12.06 0.97
CA THR A 71 2.63 11.97 0.35
C THR A 71 3.35 13.31 0.28
N ILE A 72 2.61 14.42 0.16
CA ILE A 72 3.16 15.77 0.17
C ILE A 72 3.83 16.09 1.53
N ILE A 73 3.24 15.65 2.64
CA ILE A 73 3.80 15.82 3.98
C ILE A 73 5.02 14.92 4.16
N ALA A 74 4.93 13.65 3.74
CA ALA A 74 6.05 12.72 3.76
C ALA A 74 7.27 13.28 3.01
N ARG A 75 7.03 13.89 1.84
CA ARG A 75 8.07 14.55 1.03
C ARG A 75 8.71 15.75 1.76
N LYS A 76 7.91 16.62 2.37
CA LYS A 76 8.40 17.76 3.14
C LYS A 76 9.28 17.31 4.32
N LEU A 77 8.86 16.27 5.03
CA LEU A 77 9.59 15.69 6.16
C LEU A 77 10.75 14.76 5.71
N LYS A 78 10.84 14.40 4.43
CA LYS A 78 11.77 13.38 3.89
C LYS A 78 11.65 12.05 4.65
N LYS A 79 10.42 11.70 5.05
CA LYS A 79 10.11 10.51 5.84
C LYS A 79 9.01 9.70 5.15
N PHE A 80 9.36 8.55 4.60
CA PHE A 80 8.49 7.74 3.76
C PHE A 80 8.16 6.35 4.35
N ASP A 81 8.75 6.00 5.50
CA ASP A 81 8.59 4.69 6.14
C ASP A 81 7.18 4.47 6.76
N THR A 82 6.36 5.51 6.86
CA THR A 82 5.01 5.43 7.43
C THR A 82 3.91 5.31 6.37
N VAL A 83 4.12 5.89 5.18
CA VAL A 83 3.06 5.92 4.15
C VAL A 83 2.74 4.53 3.57
N GLY A 84 3.70 3.61 3.60
CA GLY A 84 3.45 2.21 3.24
C GLY A 84 2.56 1.48 4.27
N ILE A 85 2.65 1.86 5.56
CA ILE A 85 1.76 1.35 6.61
C ILE A 85 0.33 1.85 6.34
N ASP A 86 0.19 3.14 6.05
CA ASP A 86 -1.12 3.73 5.74
C ASP A 86 -1.76 3.06 4.53
N LEU A 87 -1.00 2.82 3.46
CA LEU A 87 -1.51 2.21 2.24
C LEU A 87 -2.13 0.84 2.48
N LEU A 88 -1.38 -0.07 3.11
CA LEU A 88 -1.90 -1.41 3.42
C LEU A 88 -3.08 -1.33 4.39
N SER A 89 -2.99 -0.48 5.41
CA SER A 89 -4.03 -0.36 6.44
C SER A 89 -5.34 0.15 5.85
N ALA A 90 -5.31 1.13 4.93
CA ALA A 90 -6.49 1.61 4.23
C ALA A 90 -7.16 0.48 3.45
N CYS A 91 -6.41 -0.19 2.56
CA CYS A 91 -6.92 -1.29 1.76
C CYS A 91 -7.44 -2.47 2.61
N ALA A 92 -6.74 -2.80 3.72
CA ALA A 92 -7.16 -3.87 4.62
C ALA A 92 -8.48 -3.53 5.34
N ASN A 93 -8.64 -2.28 5.77
CA ASN A 93 -9.87 -1.82 6.41
C ASN A 93 -11.06 -1.86 5.44
N ASP A 94 -10.86 -1.57 4.16
CA ASP A 94 -11.93 -1.63 3.15
C ASP A 94 -12.55 -3.03 3.03
N ILE A 95 -11.73 -4.07 3.07
CA ILE A 95 -12.25 -5.44 3.01
C ILE A 95 -12.69 -5.98 4.38
N LEU A 96 -12.14 -5.42 5.47
CA LEU A 96 -12.51 -5.79 6.83
C LEU A 96 -13.98 -5.46 7.12
N VAL A 97 -14.50 -4.33 6.61
CA VAL A 97 -15.91 -3.95 6.79
C VAL A 97 -16.88 -4.94 6.15
N MET A 98 -16.40 -5.75 5.19
CA MET A 98 -17.16 -6.85 4.58
C MET A 98 -17.02 -8.17 5.38
N GLY A 99 -16.21 -8.19 6.44
CA GLY A 99 -15.89 -9.40 7.22
C GLY A 99 -14.79 -10.26 6.59
N ALA A 100 -14.05 -9.74 5.63
CA ALA A 100 -13.03 -10.49 4.90
C ALA A 100 -11.68 -10.53 5.65
N ARG A 101 -11.03 -11.68 5.59
CA ARG A 101 -9.63 -11.85 6.00
C ARG A 101 -8.71 -11.49 4.83
N PRO A 102 -7.77 -10.56 4.99
CA PRO A 102 -6.81 -10.24 3.95
C PRO A 102 -5.81 -11.39 3.73
N LEU A 103 -5.35 -11.58 2.50
CA LEU A 103 -4.42 -12.65 2.09
C LEU A 103 -3.18 -12.10 1.42
N THR A 104 -3.36 -11.34 0.35
CA THR A 104 -2.26 -10.83 -0.48
C THR A 104 -2.40 -9.35 -0.75
N PHE A 105 -1.27 -8.70 -0.96
CA PHE A 105 -1.17 -7.29 -1.29
C PHE A 105 -0.25 -7.08 -2.50
N LEU A 106 -0.64 -6.18 -3.38
CA LEU A 106 0.13 -5.67 -4.51
C LEU A 106 0.20 -4.15 -4.40
N ASP A 107 1.33 -3.57 -4.78
CA ASP A 107 1.51 -2.12 -4.79
C ASP A 107 1.85 -1.59 -6.19
N TYR A 108 1.53 -0.33 -6.40
CA TYR A 108 2.03 0.48 -7.51
C TYR A 108 2.64 1.75 -6.93
N ILE A 109 3.91 1.97 -7.23
CA ILE A 109 4.64 3.17 -6.81
C ILE A 109 5.09 3.91 -8.08
N ALA A 110 4.50 5.07 -8.33
CA ALA A 110 4.87 5.93 -9.44
C ALA A 110 5.67 7.15 -8.95
N ASN A 111 6.68 7.54 -9.72
CA ASN A 111 7.59 8.62 -9.38
C ASN A 111 7.91 9.47 -10.60
N ASP A 112 8.29 10.74 -10.40
CA ASP A 112 8.96 11.53 -11.44
C ASP A 112 10.33 10.95 -11.76
N LYS A 113 11.10 10.65 -10.71
CA LYS A 113 12.42 10.04 -10.76
C LYS A 113 12.58 9.02 -9.65
N LEU A 114 13.03 7.83 -10.03
CA LEU A 114 13.21 6.73 -9.10
C LEU A 114 14.43 6.97 -8.20
N LYS A 115 14.20 6.88 -6.89
CA LYS A 115 15.22 6.96 -5.84
C LYS A 115 15.12 5.71 -4.97
N PRO A 116 16.07 4.75 -5.12
CA PRO A 116 16.00 3.46 -4.43
C PRO A 116 15.81 3.57 -2.92
N GLU A 117 16.44 4.55 -2.28
CA GLU A 117 16.36 4.80 -0.84
C GLU A 117 14.96 5.26 -0.36
N ILE A 118 14.20 5.92 -1.23
CA ILE A 118 12.82 6.33 -0.92
C ILE A 118 11.89 5.13 -1.07
N ILE A 119 12.02 4.39 -2.16
CA ILE A 119 11.21 3.18 -2.41
C ILE A 119 11.43 2.16 -1.29
N GLU A 120 12.68 1.96 -0.88
CA GLU A 120 13.02 1.08 0.24
C GLU A 120 12.29 1.46 1.53
N GLN A 121 12.20 2.76 1.88
CA GLN A 121 11.44 3.23 3.03
C GLN A 121 9.94 2.92 2.89
N ILE A 122 9.34 3.25 1.74
CA ILE A 122 7.92 3.02 1.46
C ILE A 122 7.60 1.53 1.61
N VAL A 123 8.37 0.67 0.95
CA VAL A 123 8.19 -0.79 0.99
C VAL A 123 8.43 -1.33 2.41
N SER A 124 9.38 -0.80 3.16
CA SER A 124 9.61 -1.17 4.56
C SER A 124 8.36 -0.93 5.43
N GLY A 125 7.66 0.19 5.20
CA GLY A 125 6.36 0.47 5.84
C GLY A 125 5.31 -0.58 5.48
N MET A 126 5.16 -0.90 4.20
CA MET A 126 4.23 -1.95 3.75
C MET A 126 4.56 -3.32 4.37
N VAL A 127 5.84 -3.71 4.36
CA VAL A 127 6.28 -4.97 4.97
C VAL A 127 5.94 -5.04 6.45
N LYS A 128 6.15 -3.95 7.19
CA LYS A 128 5.78 -3.88 8.61
C LYS A 128 4.29 -4.11 8.82
N ALA A 129 3.45 -3.47 8.02
CA ALA A 129 2.00 -3.64 8.10
C ALA A 129 1.56 -5.05 7.66
N CYS A 130 2.15 -5.59 6.59
CA CYS A 130 1.92 -6.96 6.12
C CYS A 130 2.21 -8.00 7.21
N LYS A 131 3.35 -7.89 7.89
CA LYS A 131 3.71 -8.79 9.00
C LYS A 131 2.73 -8.71 10.15
N ASN A 132 2.28 -7.52 10.50
CA ASN A 132 1.33 -7.32 11.60
C ASN A 132 -0.06 -7.88 11.30
N THR A 133 -0.43 -7.97 10.04
CA THR A 133 -1.76 -8.42 9.58
C THR A 133 -1.77 -9.83 8.99
N GLY A 134 -0.60 -10.47 8.86
CA GLY A 134 -0.47 -11.79 8.23
C GLY A 134 -0.71 -11.79 6.71
N VAL A 135 -0.57 -10.63 6.06
CA VAL A 135 -0.71 -10.44 4.62
C VAL A 135 0.64 -10.65 3.94
N SER A 136 0.65 -11.28 2.77
CA SER A 136 1.86 -11.39 1.95
C SER A 136 1.90 -10.29 0.90
N LEU A 137 2.97 -9.49 0.89
CA LEU A 137 3.29 -8.56 -0.21
C LEU A 137 3.88 -9.38 -1.35
N VAL A 138 3.04 -9.76 -2.31
CA VAL A 138 3.38 -10.78 -3.31
C VAL A 138 3.97 -10.22 -4.61
N GLY A 139 3.95 -8.91 -4.78
CA GLY A 139 4.48 -8.23 -5.95
C GLY A 139 4.06 -6.77 -5.98
N GLY A 140 4.44 -6.11 -7.04
CA GLY A 140 4.12 -4.70 -7.27
C GLY A 140 4.74 -4.18 -8.54
N GLU A 141 4.56 -2.90 -8.79
CA GLU A 141 5.14 -2.19 -9.94
C GLU A 141 5.74 -0.87 -9.45
N THR A 142 6.97 -0.59 -9.84
CA THR A 142 7.62 0.70 -9.58
C THR A 142 7.92 1.38 -10.92
N ALA A 143 7.23 2.50 -11.17
CA ALA A 143 7.30 3.22 -12.43
C ALA A 143 8.03 4.56 -12.28
N GLU A 144 9.01 4.79 -13.16
CA GLU A 144 9.64 6.08 -13.37
C GLU A 144 8.93 6.78 -14.53
N MET A 145 8.26 7.90 -14.24
CA MET A 145 7.37 8.58 -15.18
C MET A 145 7.72 10.08 -15.27
N PRO A 146 8.85 10.40 -15.93
CA PRO A 146 9.27 11.79 -16.12
C PRO A 146 8.18 12.59 -16.85
N ASP A 147 8.03 13.85 -16.49
CA ASP A 147 7.05 14.80 -17.04
C ASP A 147 5.56 14.47 -16.75
N THR A 148 5.26 13.32 -16.15
CA THR A 148 3.91 12.98 -15.65
C THR A 148 3.70 13.48 -14.24
N TYR A 149 4.70 13.31 -13.38
CA TYR A 149 4.71 13.80 -12.00
C TYR A 149 5.64 14.99 -11.86
N LEU A 150 5.31 15.92 -10.94
CA LEU A 150 6.20 17.01 -10.61
C LEU A 150 7.45 16.50 -9.87
N PRO A 151 8.59 17.22 -9.94
CA PRO A 151 9.83 16.79 -9.31
C PRO A 151 9.67 16.42 -7.83
N GLY A 152 10.07 15.20 -7.50
CA GLY A 152 10.00 14.61 -6.15
C GLY A 152 8.62 14.11 -5.74
N GLU A 153 7.65 14.06 -6.64
CA GLU A 153 6.34 13.48 -6.34
C GLU A 153 6.36 11.95 -6.43
N HIS A 154 5.52 11.37 -5.59
CA HIS A 154 5.29 9.94 -5.50
C HIS A 154 3.80 9.69 -5.41
N ASP A 155 3.29 8.74 -6.17
CA ASP A 155 1.93 8.23 -6.06
C ASP A 155 1.96 6.77 -5.66
N LEU A 156 1.13 6.42 -4.68
CA LEU A 156 1.12 5.11 -4.06
C LEU A 156 -0.28 4.53 -4.14
N VAL A 157 -0.41 3.38 -4.75
CA VAL A 157 -1.67 2.63 -4.86
C VAL A 157 -1.44 1.21 -4.39
N GLY A 158 -2.40 0.66 -3.64
CA GLY A 158 -2.38 -0.71 -3.17
C GLY A 158 -3.61 -1.48 -3.61
N VAL A 159 -3.44 -2.76 -3.90
CA VAL A 159 -4.52 -3.70 -4.18
C VAL A 159 -4.46 -4.83 -3.16
N ILE A 160 -5.53 -5.01 -2.41
CA ILE A 160 -5.65 -6.09 -1.44
C ILE A 160 -6.64 -7.14 -1.95
N THR A 161 -6.30 -8.40 -1.71
CA THR A 161 -7.19 -9.53 -1.94
C THR A 161 -7.40 -10.27 -0.64
N GLY A 162 -8.65 -10.56 -0.32
CA GLY A 162 -9.05 -11.30 0.87
C GLY A 162 -10.14 -12.32 0.58
N VAL A 163 -10.58 -13.01 1.61
CA VAL A 163 -11.62 -14.04 1.56
C VAL A 163 -12.58 -13.91 2.73
N VAL A 164 -13.85 -14.18 2.49
CA VAL A 164 -14.89 -14.26 3.51
C VAL A 164 -15.78 -15.47 3.23
N GLU A 165 -16.34 -16.10 4.27
CA GLU A 165 -17.39 -17.07 4.12
C GLU A 165 -18.69 -16.40 3.67
N LYS A 166 -19.38 -16.96 2.67
CA LYS A 166 -20.53 -16.32 2.01
C LYS A 166 -21.64 -15.90 2.97
N ASP A 167 -21.95 -16.74 3.95
CA ASP A 167 -22.99 -16.45 4.96
C ASP A 167 -22.53 -15.52 6.08
N LYS A 168 -21.23 -15.18 6.13
CA LYS A 168 -20.63 -14.25 7.09
C LYS A 168 -20.35 -12.87 6.50
N ILE A 169 -20.73 -12.64 5.25
CA ILE A 169 -20.56 -11.30 4.65
C ILE A 169 -21.36 -10.28 5.43
N ILE A 170 -20.71 -9.17 5.78
CA ILE A 170 -21.31 -8.04 6.49
C ILE A 170 -21.83 -7.05 5.45
N THR A 171 -23.16 -6.92 5.33
CA THR A 171 -23.84 -6.03 4.38
C THR A 171 -24.53 -4.84 5.05
N GLY A 172 -24.65 -4.84 6.37
CA GLY A 172 -25.42 -3.86 7.12
C GLY A 172 -26.92 -4.17 7.20
N GLU A 173 -27.44 -5.15 6.47
CA GLU A 173 -28.88 -5.48 6.46
C GLU A 173 -29.44 -5.94 7.81
N ARG A 174 -28.57 -6.42 8.69
CA ARG A 174 -28.95 -6.89 10.03
C ARG A 174 -28.94 -5.80 11.09
N ILE A 175 -28.52 -4.58 10.76
CA ILE A 175 -28.46 -3.46 11.70
C ILE A 175 -29.89 -3.03 12.06
N GLN A 176 -30.18 -2.90 13.37
CA GLN A 176 -31.49 -2.58 13.89
C GLN A 176 -31.42 -1.45 14.91
N PRO A 177 -32.51 -0.67 15.08
CA PRO A 177 -32.64 0.26 16.18
C PRO A 177 -32.46 -0.44 17.54
N GLY A 178 -31.52 0.07 18.34
CA GLY A 178 -31.17 -0.54 19.64
C GLY A 178 -29.80 -1.26 19.62
N ASP A 179 -29.20 -1.43 18.45
CA ASP A 179 -27.83 -1.96 18.36
C ASP A 179 -26.83 -1.02 19.05
N ILE A 180 -25.82 -1.62 19.68
CA ILE A 180 -24.77 -0.87 20.37
C ILE A 180 -23.69 -0.46 19.37
N VAL A 181 -23.42 0.84 19.29
CA VAL A 181 -22.29 1.37 18.52
C VAL A 181 -21.03 1.36 19.36
N LEU A 182 -20.01 0.65 18.88
CA LEU A 182 -18.69 0.63 19.49
C LEU A 182 -17.74 1.57 18.76
N GLY A 183 -17.05 2.44 19.49
CA GLY A 183 -16.02 3.32 18.98
C GLY A 183 -14.64 2.90 19.46
N LEU A 184 -13.67 2.86 18.53
CA LEU A 184 -12.25 2.72 18.87
C LEU A 184 -11.62 4.12 18.92
N PRO A 185 -10.82 4.45 19.94
CA PRO A 185 -10.15 5.74 19.98
C PRO A 185 -9.15 5.86 18.85
N SER A 186 -9.09 7.06 18.23
CA SER A 186 -8.10 7.35 17.19
C SER A 186 -6.76 7.75 17.83
N SER A 187 -5.66 7.33 17.19
CA SER A 187 -4.30 7.78 17.55
C SER A 187 -3.90 9.11 16.87
N GLY A 188 -4.78 9.70 16.09
CA GLY A 188 -4.55 10.93 15.31
C GLY A 188 -5.19 10.85 13.93
N LEU A 189 -4.67 11.63 13.00
CA LEU A 189 -5.06 11.58 11.60
C LEU A 189 -4.53 10.30 10.94
N HIS A 190 -5.41 9.55 10.27
CA HIS A 190 -5.04 8.31 9.59
C HIS A 190 -4.69 8.57 8.11
N THR A 191 -5.28 7.82 7.16
CA THR A 191 -4.89 7.90 5.74
C THR A 191 -5.60 9.05 5.02
N ASN A 192 -6.90 9.25 5.23
CA ASN A 192 -7.73 10.17 4.47
C ASN A 192 -7.84 11.57 5.12
N GLY A 193 -8.36 12.54 4.33
CA GLY A 193 -8.63 13.89 4.79
C GLY A 193 -7.45 14.86 4.77
N TYR A 194 -6.32 14.48 4.21
CA TYR A 194 -5.09 15.28 4.26
C TYR A 194 -5.11 16.56 3.41
N SER A 195 -5.95 16.63 2.39
CA SER A 195 -6.14 17.90 1.66
C SER A 195 -6.72 18.97 2.58
N LEU A 196 -7.74 18.62 3.38
CA LEU A 196 -8.32 19.53 4.38
C LEU A 196 -7.35 19.79 5.54
N ALA A 197 -6.71 18.75 6.08
CA ALA A 197 -5.74 18.90 7.15
C ALA A 197 -4.60 19.86 6.77
N ARG A 198 -4.01 19.69 5.57
CA ARG A 198 -2.98 20.59 5.06
C ARG A 198 -3.45 22.04 4.95
N LYS A 199 -4.67 22.24 4.45
CA LYS A 199 -5.25 23.58 4.37
C LYS A 199 -5.43 24.22 5.74
N LEU A 200 -5.97 23.46 6.70
CA LEU A 200 -6.21 23.97 8.06
C LEU A 200 -4.91 24.31 8.81
N PHE A 201 -3.94 23.39 8.76
CA PHE A 201 -2.70 23.58 9.54
C PHE A 201 -1.73 24.53 8.84
N PHE A 202 -1.45 24.35 7.54
CA PHE A 202 -0.38 25.07 6.87
C PHE A 202 -0.82 26.37 6.20
N GLU A 203 -2.07 26.44 5.68
CA GLU A 203 -2.53 27.65 5.00
C GLU A 203 -3.27 28.60 5.96
N ILE A 204 -4.14 28.08 6.82
CA ILE A 204 -4.96 28.90 7.73
C ILE A 204 -4.27 29.09 9.08
N GLY A 205 -3.71 28.02 9.63
CA GLY A 205 -3.02 28.04 10.94
C GLY A 205 -1.58 28.51 10.87
N GLU A 206 -1.01 28.63 9.65
CA GLU A 206 0.36 29.08 9.39
C GLU A 206 1.44 28.25 10.12
N TYR A 207 1.10 26.99 10.48
CA TYR A 207 2.07 26.06 11.08
C TYR A 207 3.08 25.55 10.05
N ASP A 208 4.29 25.29 10.50
CA ASP A 208 5.28 24.52 9.73
C ASP A 208 5.05 23.02 9.91
N VAL A 209 5.60 22.22 9.00
CA VAL A 209 5.50 20.75 9.07
C VAL A 209 6.24 20.16 10.28
N HIS A 210 7.11 20.92 10.93
CA HIS A 210 7.90 20.53 12.10
C HIS A 210 7.31 21.03 13.43
N ASP A 211 6.20 21.79 13.40
CA ASP A 211 5.49 22.23 14.61
C ASP A 211 4.62 21.08 15.15
#